data_c34d5fbcf3bd4b20760bbb83088b860c
#
_entry.id   c34d5fbcf3bd4b20760bbb83088b860c
#
_cell.length_a   1.000
_cell.length_b   1.000
_cell.length_c   1.000
_cell.angle_alpha   90.00
_cell.angle_beta   90.00
_cell.angle_gamma   90.00
#
_symmetry.space_group_name_H-M   'P 1'
#
loop_
_entity.id
_entity.type
_entity.pdbx_description
1 polymer ?
#
loop_
_entity_poly.entity_id
_entity_poly.type
_entity_poly.pdbx_seq_one_letter_code
_entity_poly.pdbx_strand_id
1 'polypeptide(L)'
;MNRRIFLKTVAKSAGLVFLSGKLFASARQEFSHLSTTKINEQQTDDLDKYDFIMPRVKFTPIKVPGRGEGPDLWNVRPGGDRNLMDHLSTVIRCKTKPILNVGQDGFSTQYADKEGQLNAIVTFDNPERINKFPFLFMTDENEFQFNLTQKNNLRDYIKRGGFLFMDDCVVGNGGDFFYQSAYRLLEDVFGRNSVKSISREHEIFHNVYDLGSIGLPHMKGQNHGAKGVFSGNRLAIFLSSNDIHCGWCDNSRTNFPPMKYEQALQMGINIIMYAISH
;
A
#
# COMPACT_ATOMS: atom_id res chain seq x y z
N MET A 1 5.87 -2.05 -13.79
CA MET A 1 7.01 -1.44 -13.04
C MET A 1 8.04 -2.51 -12.75
N ASN A 2 9.31 -2.28 -13.10
CA ASN A 2 10.36 -3.27 -12.87
C ASN A 2 11.14 -2.92 -11.59
N ARG A 3 11.03 -3.76 -10.57
CA ARG A 3 11.71 -3.64 -9.26
C ARG A 3 13.21 -3.30 -9.37
N ARG A 4 13.89 -3.88 -10.39
CA ARG A 4 15.31 -3.64 -10.65
C ARG A 4 15.60 -2.24 -11.19
N ILE A 5 14.71 -1.68 -12.02
CA ILE A 5 14.86 -0.34 -12.56
C ILE A 5 14.70 0.67 -11.43
N PHE A 6 13.68 0.52 -10.60
CA PHE A 6 13.45 1.37 -9.44
C PHE A 6 14.65 1.36 -8.48
N LEU A 7 15.14 0.18 -8.08
CA LEU A 7 16.31 0.06 -7.17
C LEU A 7 17.59 0.66 -7.77
N LYS A 8 17.80 0.57 -9.09
CA LYS A 8 18.93 1.23 -9.75
C LYS A 8 18.82 2.75 -9.72
N THR A 9 17.62 3.29 -9.88
CA THR A 9 17.35 4.73 -9.81
C THR A 9 17.61 5.25 -8.39
N VAL A 10 17.11 4.55 -7.38
CA VAL A 10 17.34 4.88 -5.97
C VAL A 10 18.82 4.81 -5.60
N ALA A 11 19.55 3.76 -6.01
CA ALA A 11 20.97 3.61 -5.75
C ALA A 11 21.81 4.75 -6.36
N LYS A 12 21.45 5.23 -7.56
CA LYS A 12 22.12 6.37 -8.21
C LYS A 12 21.86 7.70 -7.50
N SER A 13 20.67 7.85 -6.92
CA SER A 13 20.22 9.13 -6.34
C SER A 13 20.68 9.34 -4.91
N ALA A 14 20.77 8.28 -4.12
CA ALA A 14 20.96 8.37 -2.67
C ALA A 14 22.41 8.41 -2.19
N GLY A 15 23.40 8.11 -3.04
CA GLY A 15 24.81 7.99 -2.60
C GLY A 15 25.01 6.93 -1.51
N LEU A 16 24.04 6.05 -1.32
CA LEU A 16 24.03 5.01 -0.30
C LEU A 16 24.96 3.87 -0.74
N VAL A 17 26.06 3.72 -0.05
CA VAL A 17 26.94 2.54 -0.15
C VAL A 17 26.22 1.36 0.47
N PHE A 18 25.54 0.56 -0.35
CA PHE A 18 25.04 -0.73 0.08
C PHE A 18 26.21 -1.73 0.16
N LEU A 19 26.65 -2.00 1.36
CA LEU A 19 27.49 -3.16 1.69
C LEU A 19 26.60 -4.39 1.75
N SER A 20 26.35 -5.07 0.63
CA SER A 20 26.08 -6.51 0.61
C SER A 20 26.04 -7.06 -0.81
N GLY A 21 27.19 -7.55 -1.27
CA GLY A 21 27.39 -8.14 -2.61
C GLY A 21 27.00 -9.62 -2.74
N LYS A 22 25.99 -10.14 -2.04
CA LYS A 22 25.67 -11.59 -2.10
C LYS A 22 24.21 -11.98 -2.36
N LEU A 23 23.29 -11.08 -2.69
CA LEU A 23 21.87 -11.40 -2.83
C LEU A 23 21.32 -11.40 -4.28
N PHE A 24 22.15 -11.35 -5.31
CA PHE A 24 21.68 -11.16 -6.70
C PHE A 24 21.68 -12.39 -7.60
N ALA A 25 21.90 -13.59 -7.12
CA ALA A 25 22.09 -14.75 -8.00
C ALA A 25 20.88 -15.68 -8.19
N SER A 26 19.81 -15.59 -7.40
CA SER A 26 18.77 -16.63 -7.38
C SER A 26 17.45 -16.35 -8.12
N ALA A 27 17.22 -15.17 -8.68
CA ALA A 27 15.92 -14.80 -9.28
C ALA A 27 15.91 -14.78 -10.82
N ARG A 28 16.70 -15.59 -11.50
CA ARG A 28 16.94 -15.40 -12.94
C ARG A 28 16.14 -16.30 -13.90
N GLN A 29 15.25 -17.21 -13.46
CA GLN A 29 14.83 -18.28 -14.37
C GLN A 29 13.34 -18.50 -14.65
N GLU A 30 12.38 -17.70 -14.23
CA GLU A 30 10.95 -18.05 -14.44
C GLU A 30 10.03 -17.04 -15.16
N PHE A 31 10.54 -16.05 -15.86
CA PHE A 31 9.68 -15.05 -16.50
C PHE A 31 9.74 -15.00 -18.03
N SER A 32 9.92 -16.12 -18.70
CA SER A 32 9.76 -16.17 -20.15
C SER A 32 8.86 -17.35 -20.53
N HIS A 33 7.60 -17.12 -20.69
CA HIS A 33 6.60 -17.83 -21.48
C HIS A 33 5.22 -17.71 -20.85
N LEU A 34 4.42 -16.77 -21.32
CA LEU A 34 2.97 -16.91 -21.34
C LEU A 34 2.36 -16.06 -22.46
N SER A 35 1.60 -16.74 -23.23
CA SER A 35 0.89 -16.44 -24.46
C SER A 35 0.05 -15.16 -24.46
N THR A 36 0.10 -14.45 -25.58
CA THR A 36 -0.73 -13.29 -25.96
C THR A 36 -2.20 -13.69 -26.14
N THR A 37 -3.06 -13.25 -25.24
CA THR A 37 -4.49 -13.13 -25.48
C THR A 37 -4.85 -11.64 -25.51
N LYS A 38 -5.57 -11.21 -26.56
CA LYS A 38 -5.95 -9.82 -26.80
C LYS A 38 -6.72 -9.25 -25.61
N ILE A 39 -6.09 -8.35 -24.88
CA ILE A 39 -6.69 -7.55 -23.81
C ILE A 39 -7.08 -6.21 -24.43
N ASN A 40 -8.27 -5.73 -24.08
CA ASN A 40 -8.79 -4.41 -24.44
C ASN A 40 -7.69 -3.34 -24.19
N GLU A 41 -7.24 -2.67 -25.25
CA GLU A 41 -6.09 -1.78 -25.28
C GLU A 41 -6.28 -0.42 -24.54
N GLN A 42 -7.31 -0.26 -23.73
CA GLN A 42 -7.69 1.05 -23.17
C GLN A 42 -7.16 1.38 -21.77
N GLN A 43 -6.34 0.54 -21.17
CA GLN A 43 -5.64 0.85 -19.90
C GLN A 43 -4.17 0.47 -20.00
N THR A 44 -3.44 1.07 -20.93
CA THR A 44 -2.00 1.08 -20.85
C THR A 44 -1.60 1.99 -19.69
N ASP A 45 -1.43 1.38 -18.52
CA ASP A 45 -0.63 2.04 -17.49
C ASP A 45 0.72 2.33 -18.14
N ASP A 46 1.12 3.58 -18.16
CA ASP A 46 2.45 4.00 -18.59
C ASP A 46 3.49 3.53 -17.55
N LEU A 47 3.46 2.22 -17.21
CA LEU A 47 4.27 1.62 -16.16
C LEU A 47 5.77 1.86 -16.37
N ASP A 48 6.18 1.99 -17.65
CA ASP A 48 7.56 2.21 -18.02
C ASP A 48 7.96 3.70 -17.97
N LYS A 49 6.99 4.60 -17.84
CA LYS A 49 7.26 6.04 -17.75
C LYS A 49 7.59 6.52 -16.34
N TYR A 50 7.27 5.71 -15.33
CA TYR A 50 7.42 6.06 -13.91
C TYR A 50 8.22 5.01 -13.16
N ASP A 51 9.03 5.45 -12.21
CA ASP A 51 9.75 4.57 -11.30
C ASP A 51 8.82 3.95 -10.26
N PHE A 52 7.80 4.69 -9.84
CA PHE A 52 6.78 4.21 -8.92
C PHE A 52 5.39 4.73 -9.29
N ILE A 53 4.41 3.85 -9.16
CA ILE A 53 2.99 4.15 -9.30
C ILE A 53 2.29 3.61 -8.04
N MET A 54 1.44 4.43 -7.41
CA MET A 54 0.64 4.02 -6.25
C MET A 54 -0.54 3.18 -6.70
N PRO A 55 -0.58 1.87 -6.44
CA PRO A 55 -1.72 1.03 -6.78
C PRO A 55 -2.72 0.98 -5.62
N ARG A 56 -3.97 1.31 -5.90
CA ARG A 56 -5.10 1.16 -4.98
C ARG A 56 -5.89 -0.09 -5.32
N VAL A 57 -6.17 -0.91 -4.31
CA VAL A 57 -7.05 -2.07 -4.46
C VAL A 57 -8.49 -1.61 -4.39
N LYS A 58 -9.22 -1.79 -5.49
CA LYS A 58 -10.68 -1.60 -5.55
C LYS A 58 -11.38 -2.87 -5.09
N PHE A 59 -12.35 -2.71 -4.20
CA PHE A 59 -13.22 -3.78 -3.70
C PHE A 59 -14.59 -3.19 -3.35
N THR A 60 -15.58 -4.05 -3.07
CA THR A 60 -16.91 -3.61 -2.66
C THR A 60 -16.98 -3.57 -1.14
N PRO A 61 -17.14 -2.40 -0.51
CA PRO A 61 -17.34 -2.29 0.92
C PRO A 61 -18.70 -2.90 1.35
N ILE A 62 -18.73 -3.45 2.54
CA ILE A 62 -19.97 -3.83 3.24
C ILE A 62 -20.29 -2.68 4.18
N LYS A 63 -21.35 -1.94 3.87
CA LYS A 63 -21.72 -0.73 4.60
C LYS A 63 -21.96 -0.99 6.08
N VAL A 64 -21.27 -0.23 6.92
CA VAL A 64 -21.52 -0.16 8.36
C VAL A 64 -22.36 1.08 8.66
N PRO A 65 -23.47 0.96 9.43
CA PRO A 65 -24.32 2.10 9.78
C PRO A 65 -23.49 3.23 10.45
N GLY A 66 -23.72 4.46 9.99
CA GLY A 66 -23.00 5.64 10.50
C GLY A 66 -21.59 5.85 9.93
N ARG A 67 -21.21 5.06 8.93
CA ARG A 67 -19.98 5.23 8.15
C ARG A 67 -20.27 5.86 6.81
N GLY A 68 -19.20 6.28 6.12
CA GLY A 68 -19.30 6.84 4.79
C GLY A 68 -20.07 5.93 3.83
N GLU A 69 -20.76 6.55 2.88
CA GLU A 69 -21.61 5.87 1.92
C GLU A 69 -21.07 6.06 0.52
N GLY A 70 -21.09 5.00 -0.27
CA GLY A 70 -20.75 5.04 -1.68
C GLY A 70 -19.92 3.85 -2.13
N PRO A 71 -19.95 3.54 -3.42
CA PRO A 71 -19.23 2.40 -3.99
C PRO A 71 -17.72 2.64 -4.06
N ASP A 72 -17.27 3.89 -3.90
CA ASP A 72 -15.89 4.31 -4.14
C ASP A 72 -15.09 4.59 -2.86
N LEU A 73 -15.57 4.13 -1.70
CA LEU A 73 -14.90 4.31 -0.41
C LEU A 73 -13.53 3.64 -0.34
N TRP A 74 -13.31 2.57 -1.12
CA TRP A 74 -11.97 2.00 -1.32
C TRP A 74 -10.92 3.03 -1.78
N ASN A 75 -11.34 4.17 -2.32
CA ASN A 75 -10.48 5.29 -2.71
C ASN A 75 -10.63 6.50 -1.77
N VAL A 76 -10.91 6.26 -0.51
CA VAL A 76 -11.01 7.30 0.49
C VAL A 76 -9.74 8.16 0.54
N ARG A 77 -9.91 9.48 0.64
CA ARG A 77 -8.85 10.49 0.84
C ARG A 77 -7.66 10.39 -0.15
N PRO A 78 -7.89 10.45 -1.46
CA PRO A 78 -6.81 10.35 -2.45
C PRO A 78 -5.77 11.48 -2.35
N GLY A 79 -6.07 12.58 -1.65
CA GLY A 79 -5.11 13.64 -1.35
C GLY A 79 -3.95 13.18 -0.48
N GLY A 80 -4.17 12.20 0.41
CA GLY A 80 -3.11 11.57 1.18
C GLY A 80 -2.12 10.83 0.29
N ASP A 81 -2.62 10.06 -0.68
CA ASP A 81 -1.76 9.36 -1.63
C ASP A 81 -0.89 10.35 -2.44
N ARG A 82 -1.49 11.47 -2.87
CA ARG A 82 -0.76 12.51 -3.60
C ARG A 82 0.39 13.05 -2.75
N ASN A 83 0.12 13.43 -1.51
CA ASN A 83 1.14 13.96 -0.62
C ASN A 83 2.26 12.96 -0.35
N LEU A 84 1.91 11.67 -0.15
CA LEU A 84 2.90 10.62 0.01
C LEU A 84 3.76 10.44 -1.25
N MET A 85 3.15 10.50 -2.46
CA MET A 85 3.89 10.38 -3.72
C MET A 85 4.82 11.58 -3.96
N ASP A 86 4.38 12.79 -3.66
CA ASP A 86 5.19 14.00 -3.77
C ASP A 86 6.38 13.93 -2.79
N HIS A 87 6.13 13.47 -1.57
CA HIS A 87 7.18 13.28 -0.56
C HIS A 87 8.17 12.17 -0.98
N LEU A 88 7.67 11.02 -1.45
CA LEU A 88 8.50 9.92 -1.96
C LEU A 88 9.39 10.40 -3.12
N SER A 89 8.82 11.13 -4.08
CA SER A 89 9.58 11.63 -5.23
C SER A 89 10.73 12.54 -4.83
N THR A 90 10.51 13.34 -3.79
CA THR A 90 11.51 14.29 -3.26
C THR A 90 12.61 13.55 -2.49
N VAL A 91 12.24 12.65 -1.58
CA VAL A 91 13.19 11.97 -0.67
C VAL A 91 14.05 10.95 -1.42
N ILE A 92 13.41 10.15 -2.27
CA ILE A 92 14.08 9.07 -3.01
C ILE A 92 14.58 9.54 -4.39
N ARG A 93 14.19 10.74 -4.84
CA ARG A 93 14.50 11.28 -6.17
C ARG A 93 14.08 10.34 -7.30
N CYS A 94 12.88 9.74 -7.18
CA CYS A 94 12.30 8.88 -8.18
C CYS A 94 11.14 9.57 -8.88
N LYS A 95 10.87 9.16 -10.12
CA LYS A 95 9.74 9.67 -10.90
C LYS A 95 8.47 8.90 -10.53
N THR A 96 7.60 9.52 -9.77
CA THR A 96 6.29 8.98 -9.42
C THR A 96 5.23 9.36 -10.45
N LYS A 97 4.19 8.51 -10.61
CA LYS A 97 3.01 8.91 -11.39
C LYS A 97 2.23 9.97 -10.60
N PRO A 98 1.97 11.15 -11.20
CA PRO A 98 1.18 12.18 -10.53
C PRO A 98 -0.25 11.70 -10.24
N ILE A 99 -0.76 12.02 -9.06
CA ILE A 99 -2.16 11.82 -8.70
C ILE A 99 -2.89 13.12 -8.97
N LEU A 100 -3.71 13.11 -10.03
CA LEU A 100 -4.40 14.29 -10.55
C LEU A 100 -5.83 14.37 -9.99
N ASN A 101 -6.45 15.55 -10.15
CA ASN A 101 -7.89 15.77 -9.89
C ASN A 101 -8.37 15.38 -8.48
N VAL A 102 -7.49 15.48 -7.50
CA VAL A 102 -7.89 15.42 -6.10
C VAL A 102 -8.71 16.66 -5.79
N GLY A 103 -9.90 16.50 -5.19
CA GLY A 103 -10.71 17.62 -4.75
C GLY A 103 -9.92 18.52 -3.80
N GLN A 104 -10.31 19.81 -3.74
CA GLN A 104 -9.64 20.79 -2.86
C GLN A 104 -9.67 20.40 -1.38
N ASP A 105 -10.68 19.61 -0.99
CA ASP A 105 -10.81 19.08 0.36
C ASP A 105 -9.89 17.87 0.66
N GLY A 106 -9.24 17.30 -0.35
CA GLY A 106 -8.42 16.10 -0.22
C GLY A 106 -9.23 14.82 0.08
N PHE A 107 -10.55 14.92 0.23
CA PHE A 107 -11.45 13.84 0.64
C PHE A 107 -12.39 13.38 -0.47
N SER A 108 -12.43 14.08 -1.60
CA SER A 108 -13.36 13.79 -2.67
C SER A 108 -13.04 12.46 -3.34
N THR A 109 -14.06 11.61 -3.44
CA THR A 109 -14.02 10.35 -4.18
C THR A 109 -14.64 10.46 -5.57
N GLN A 110 -15.07 11.66 -5.99
CA GLN A 110 -15.84 11.89 -7.22
C GLN A 110 -15.21 11.34 -8.50
N TYR A 111 -13.94 11.00 -8.44
CA TYR A 111 -13.15 10.72 -9.62
C TYR A 111 -12.47 9.34 -9.59
N ALA A 112 -12.89 8.48 -8.67
CA ALA A 112 -12.23 7.20 -8.43
C ALA A 112 -12.08 6.32 -9.68
N ASP A 113 -13.09 6.31 -10.53
CA ASP A 113 -13.16 5.41 -11.69
C ASP A 113 -12.88 6.08 -13.04
N LYS A 114 -12.54 7.37 -13.07
CA LYS A 114 -12.30 8.07 -14.33
C LYS A 114 -10.86 7.87 -14.78
N GLU A 115 -10.72 7.42 -16.01
CA GLU A 115 -9.44 7.22 -16.67
C GLU A 115 -8.49 8.42 -16.54
N GLY A 116 -7.23 8.15 -16.20
CA GLY A 116 -6.17 9.16 -16.11
C GLY A 116 -6.12 9.99 -14.83
N GLN A 117 -6.91 9.66 -13.80
CA GLN A 117 -7.07 10.58 -12.67
C GLN A 117 -6.13 10.36 -11.51
N LEU A 118 -5.95 9.13 -11.00
CA LEU A 118 -5.29 8.99 -9.72
C LEU A 118 -4.19 7.94 -9.75
N ASN A 119 -4.52 6.80 -9.23
CA ASN A 119 -3.64 5.70 -8.97
C ASN A 119 -3.78 4.65 -10.07
N ALA A 120 -2.94 3.67 -10.04
CA ALA A 120 -3.29 2.44 -10.72
C ALA A 120 -4.40 1.76 -9.90
N ILE A 121 -5.57 1.57 -10.51
CA ILE A 121 -6.67 0.85 -9.89
C ILE A 121 -6.50 -0.62 -10.20
N VAL A 122 -6.48 -1.45 -9.17
CA VAL A 122 -6.33 -2.89 -9.27
C VAL A 122 -7.41 -3.61 -8.46
N THR A 123 -7.71 -4.85 -8.81
CA THR A 123 -8.65 -5.69 -8.08
C THR A 123 -8.12 -7.12 -8.02
N PHE A 124 -8.41 -7.83 -6.95
CA PHE A 124 -8.05 -9.23 -6.83
C PHE A 124 -8.84 -10.16 -7.77
N ASP A 125 -9.78 -9.62 -8.55
CA ASP A 125 -10.43 -10.36 -9.65
C ASP A 125 -9.54 -10.40 -10.91
N ASN A 126 -8.51 -9.54 -11.01
CA ASN A 126 -7.60 -9.48 -12.14
C ASN A 126 -6.14 -9.77 -11.71
N PRO A 127 -5.74 -11.05 -11.63
CA PRO A 127 -4.41 -11.44 -11.19
C PRO A 127 -3.30 -10.97 -12.13
N GLU A 128 -3.55 -10.84 -13.43
CA GLU A 128 -2.56 -10.35 -14.40
C GLU A 128 -2.18 -8.90 -14.12
N ARG A 129 -3.17 -8.09 -13.71
CA ARG A 129 -2.94 -6.68 -13.39
C ARG A 129 -2.25 -6.50 -12.05
N ILE A 130 -2.70 -7.17 -10.97
CA ILE A 130 -2.05 -7.04 -9.67
C ILE A 130 -0.58 -7.48 -9.70
N ASN A 131 -0.25 -8.51 -10.48
CA ASN A 131 1.11 -9.01 -10.61
C ASN A 131 2.09 -8.06 -11.30
N LYS A 132 1.60 -6.97 -11.91
CA LYS A 132 2.44 -5.89 -12.44
C LYS A 132 3.01 -4.97 -11.37
N PHE A 133 2.46 -5.02 -10.16
CA PHE A 133 2.82 -4.14 -9.05
C PHE A 133 3.46 -4.94 -7.91
N PRO A 134 4.66 -4.58 -7.45
CA PRO A 134 5.30 -5.23 -6.30
C PRO A 134 4.67 -4.82 -4.96
N PHE A 135 3.93 -3.72 -4.94
CA PHE A 135 3.25 -3.13 -3.80
C PHE A 135 1.79 -2.86 -4.14
N LEU A 136 0.88 -3.17 -3.23
CA LEU A 136 -0.54 -2.81 -3.30
C LEU A 136 -0.95 -2.11 -2.02
N PHE A 137 -1.88 -1.14 -2.13
CA PHE A 137 -2.45 -0.44 -1.00
C PHE A 137 -3.97 -0.62 -0.93
N MET A 138 -4.48 -0.93 0.26
CA MET A 138 -5.90 -1.17 0.53
C MET A 138 -6.31 -0.47 1.81
N THR A 139 -7.37 0.34 1.76
CA THR A 139 -7.92 1.04 2.92
C THR A 139 -9.41 1.31 2.72
N ASP A 140 -10.15 1.38 3.81
CA ASP A 140 -11.56 1.76 3.91
C ASP A 140 -11.91 2.03 5.38
N GLU A 141 -13.10 2.51 5.63
CA GLU A 141 -13.70 2.69 6.95
C GLU A 141 -14.80 1.66 7.27
N ASN A 142 -15.17 0.82 6.30
CA ASN A 142 -16.23 -0.18 6.37
C ASN A 142 -15.70 -1.61 6.42
N GLU A 143 -16.60 -2.55 6.65
CA GLU A 143 -16.28 -3.96 6.49
C GLU A 143 -16.13 -4.33 5.01
N PHE A 144 -15.45 -5.44 4.75
CA PHE A 144 -15.38 -6.05 3.44
C PHE A 144 -15.22 -7.56 3.53
N GLN A 145 -15.48 -8.23 2.42
CA GLN A 145 -15.29 -9.67 2.30
C GLN A 145 -14.79 -10.03 0.90
N PHE A 146 -13.80 -10.92 0.83
CA PHE A 146 -13.32 -11.49 -0.43
C PHE A 146 -14.00 -12.83 -0.71
N ASN A 147 -14.36 -13.03 -1.97
CA ASN A 147 -14.78 -14.34 -2.45
C ASN A 147 -13.57 -15.30 -2.59
N LEU A 148 -13.83 -16.58 -2.90
CA LEU A 148 -12.79 -17.60 -2.99
C LEU A 148 -11.75 -17.29 -4.06
N THR A 149 -12.15 -16.74 -5.20
CA THR A 149 -11.24 -16.36 -6.29
C THR A 149 -10.29 -15.26 -5.84
N GLN A 150 -10.81 -14.20 -5.22
CA GLN A 150 -10.01 -13.09 -4.69
C GLN A 150 -9.02 -13.56 -3.60
N LYS A 151 -9.44 -14.47 -2.71
CA LYS A 151 -8.60 -15.08 -1.68
C LYS A 151 -7.43 -15.88 -2.30
N ASN A 152 -7.72 -16.67 -3.33
CA ASN A 152 -6.70 -17.43 -4.04
C ASN A 152 -5.71 -16.50 -4.77
N ASN A 153 -6.21 -15.46 -5.44
CA ASN A 153 -5.38 -14.47 -6.12
C ASN A 153 -4.51 -13.67 -5.14
N LEU A 154 -5.01 -13.34 -3.95
CA LEU A 154 -4.21 -12.73 -2.89
C LEU A 154 -3.09 -13.67 -2.43
N ARG A 155 -3.40 -14.94 -2.20
CA ARG A 155 -2.39 -15.95 -1.81
C ARG A 155 -1.29 -16.07 -2.86
N ASP A 156 -1.67 -16.13 -4.13
CA ASP A 156 -0.72 -16.27 -5.23
C ASP A 156 0.11 -15.01 -5.45
N TYR A 157 -0.48 -13.83 -5.30
CA TYR A 157 0.22 -12.56 -5.33
C TYR A 157 1.34 -12.51 -4.27
N ILE A 158 1.05 -12.90 -3.04
CA ILE A 158 2.02 -12.95 -1.93
C ILE A 158 3.11 -13.99 -2.19
N LYS A 159 2.76 -15.18 -2.69
CA LYS A 159 3.73 -16.23 -3.06
C LYS A 159 4.69 -15.77 -4.16
N ARG A 160 4.25 -14.93 -5.08
CA ARG A 160 5.06 -14.36 -6.16
C ARG A 160 5.95 -13.20 -5.71
N GLY A 161 5.97 -12.86 -4.43
CA GLY A 161 6.79 -11.79 -3.86
C GLY A 161 6.08 -10.44 -3.79
N GLY A 162 4.78 -10.37 -4.03
CA GLY A 162 3.99 -9.15 -3.82
C GLY A 162 3.95 -8.73 -2.36
N PHE A 163 3.70 -7.43 -2.13
CA PHE A 163 3.51 -6.85 -0.82
C PHE A 163 2.17 -6.12 -0.76
N LEU A 164 1.38 -6.35 0.29
CA LEU A 164 0.11 -5.68 0.53
C LEU A 164 0.17 -4.84 1.80
N PHE A 165 -0.08 -3.54 1.69
CA PHE A 165 -0.33 -2.68 2.83
C PHE A 165 -1.84 -2.50 3.02
N MET A 166 -2.32 -2.76 4.22
CA MET A 166 -3.72 -2.59 4.65
C MET A 166 -3.77 -1.64 5.85
N ASP A 167 -4.52 -0.56 5.74
CA ASP A 167 -4.66 0.44 6.80
C ASP A 167 -6.13 0.79 7.03
N ASP A 168 -6.56 0.78 8.29
CA ASP A 168 -7.93 1.14 8.66
C ASP A 168 -8.11 2.65 8.63
N CYS A 169 -9.04 3.15 7.82
CA CYS A 169 -9.43 4.55 7.82
C CYS A 169 -10.52 4.78 8.87
N VAL A 170 -10.21 5.48 9.94
CA VAL A 170 -11.12 5.64 11.06
C VAL A 170 -11.90 6.94 11.00
N VAL A 171 -13.22 6.85 10.89
CA VAL A 171 -14.14 8.00 10.88
C VAL A 171 -14.97 8.06 12.15
N GLY A 172 -15.18 9.26 12.69
CA GLY A 172 -15.99 9.50 13.88
C GLY A 172 -15.37 8.93 15.17
N ASN A 173 -16.17 8.38 16.05
CA ASN A 173 -15.76 7.80 17.33
C ASN A 173 -15.27 6.33 17.20
N GLY A 174 -15.02 5.92 16.00
CA GLY A 174 -14.21 4.82 15.54
C GLY A 174 -14.62 3.41 15.95
N GLY A 175 -15.00 2.58 15.02
CA GLY A 175 -14.78 1.14 15.05
C GLY A 175 -13.62 0.83 14.14
N ASP A 176 -13.00 -0.29 14.33
CA ASP A 176 -11.92 -0.84 13.52
C ASP A 176 -12.45 -1.89 12.52
N PHE A 177 -13.51 -1.53 11.80
CA PHE A 177 -14.27 -2.46 10.96
C PHE A 177 -13.44 -3.02 9.79
N PHE A 178 -12.69 -2.15 9.13
CA PHE A 178 -11.78 -2.57 8.08
C PHE A 178 -10.67 -3.47 8.63
N TYR A 179 -10.05 -3.07 9.75
CA TYR A 179 -9.01 -3.85 10.40
C TYR A 179 -9.50 -5.25 10.78
N GLN A 180 -10.69 -5.36 11.39
CA GLN A 180 -11.26 -6.66 11.76
C GLN A 180 -11.55 -7.53 10.53
N SER A 181 -12.06 -6.94 9.46
CA SER A 181 -12.29 -7.64 8.19
C SER A 181 -10.99 -8.11 7.56
N ALA A 182 -9.96 -7.26 7.57
CA ALA A 182 -8.62 -7.59 7.09
C ALA A 182 -8.00 -8.72 7.93
N TYR A 183 -8.07 -8.62 9.25
CA TYR A 183 -7.54 -9.64 10.14
C TYR A 183 -8.17 -11.02 9.87
N ARG A 184 -9.51 -11.08 9.80
CA ARG A 184 -10.26 -12.31 9.47
C ARG A 184 -9.88 -12.85 8.08
N LEU A 185 -9.78 -11.98 7.07
CA LEU A 185 -9.35 -12.37 5.72
C LEU A 185 -7.97 -13.01 5.74
N LEU A 186 -7.02 -12.39 6.44
CA LEU A 186 -5.63 -12.88 6.47
C LEU A 186 -5.52 -14.24 7.17
N GLU A 187 -6.24 -14.46 8.27
CA GLU A 187 -6.28 -15.77 8.93
C GLU A 187 -6.97 -16.84 8.06
N ASP A 188 -7.99 -16.47 7.30
CA ASP A 188 -8.68 -17.37 6.40
C ASP A 188 -7.80 -17.76 5.19
N VAL A 189 -7.03 -16.82 4.65
CA VAL A 189 -6.16 -17.06 3.48
C VAL A 189 -4.86 -17.78 3.87
N PHE A 190 -4.23 -17.39 4.97
CA PHE A 190 -2.87 -17.84 5.33
C PHE A 190 -2.85 -18.80 6.53
N GLY A 191 -3.99 -19.05 7.15
CA GLY A 191 -4.17 -19.94 8.28
C GLY A 191 -4.29 -19.21 9.62
N ARG A 192 -4.90 -19.88 10.59
CA ARG A 192 -5.06 -19.36 11.95
C ARG A 192 -3.70 -18.96 12.54
N ASN A 193 -3.66 -17.85 13.24
CA ASN A 193 -2.45 -17.27 13.83
C ASN A 193 -1.37 -16.87 12.81
N SER A 194 -1.70 -16.68 11.52
CA SER A 194 -0.75 -16.17 10.53
C SER A 194 -0.42 -14.69 10.71
N VAL A 195 -1.34 -13.91 11.29
CA VAL A 195 -1.14 -12.50 11.62
C VAL A 195 -0.31 -12.37 12.88
N LYS A 196 0.90 -11.84 12.75
CA LYS A 196 1.86 -11.66 13.84
C LYS A 196 2.05 -10.19 14.18
N SER A 197 2.43 -9.92 15.43
CA SER A 197 2.94 -8.60 15.81
C SER A 197 4.31 -8.37 15.18
N ILE A 198 4.54 -7.16 14.70
CA ILE A 198 5.81 -6.73 14.12
C ILE A 198 6.55 -5.96 15.21
N SER A 199 7.74 -6.42 15.54
CA SER A 199 8.61 -5.75 16.52
C SER A 199 9.08 -4.38 16.00
N ARG A 200 9.38 -3.45 16.91
CA ARG A 200 9.94 -2.14 16.57
C ARG A 200 11.34 -2.22 15.99
N GLU A 201 12.05 -3.32 16.26
CA GLU A 201 13.37 -3.62 15.71
C GLU A 201 13.31 -4.14 14.26
N HIS A 202 12.11 -4.42 13.74
CA HIS A 202 11.95 -4.87 12.37
C HIS A 202 12.38 -3.79 11.39
N GLU A 203 13.10 -4.18 10.35
CA GLU A 203 13.69 -3.31 9.32
C GLU A 203 12.71 -2.29 8.74
N ILE A 204 11.41 -2.61 8.66
CA ILE A 204 10.39 -1.69 8.15
C ILE A 204 10.32 -0.36 8.92
N PHE A 205 10.79 -0.33 10.16
CA PHE A 205 10.88 0.88 10.97
C PHE A 205 12.21 1.62 10.84
N HIS A 206 13.18 1.09 10.06
CA HIS A 206 14.55 1.60 10.03
C HIS A 206 15.14 1.77 8.62
N ASN A 207 14.40 1.48 7.55
CA ASN A 207 15.03 1.39 6.23
C ASN A 207 15.35 2.75 5.57
N VAL A 208 14.48 3.76 5.67
CA VAL A 208 14.74 5.13 5.19
C VAL A 208 14.77 6.10 6.37
N TYR A 209 13.77 6.00 7.22
CA TYR A 209 13.65 6.76 8.44
C TYR A 209 13.74 5.84 9.65
N ASP A 210 14.46 6.26 10.68
CA ASP A 210 14.49 5.54 11.94
C ASP A 210 13.29 5.92 12.80
N LEU A 211 12.29 5.04 12.80
CA LEU A 211 11.07 5.15 13.59
C LEU A 211 11.03 4.16 14.75
N GLY A 212 12.12 3.43 15.04
CA GLY A 212 12.15 2.40 16.08
C GLY A 212 11.76 2.90 17.46
N SER A 213 12.18 4.11 17.84
CA SER A 213 11.80 4.71 19.12
C SER A 213 10.32 5.10 19.21
N ILE A 214 9.71 5.42 18.07
CA ILE A 214 8.31 5.84 17.94
C ILE A 214 7.40 4.63 17.73
N GLY A 215 7.85 3.68 16.90
CA GLY A 215 7.07 2.56 16.40
C GLY A 215 6.07 2.99 15.34
N LEU A 216 4.92 2.31 15.28
CA LEU A 216 3.86 2.63 14.35
C LEU A 216 3.17 3.96 14.73
N PRO A 217 3.18 5.01 13.88
CA PRO A 217 2.44 6.23 14.15
C PRO A 217 0.95 5.94 14.35
N HIS A 218 0.35 6.61 15.33
CA HIS A 218 -1.06 6.46 15.63
C HIS A 218 -1.79 7.78 15.41
N MET A 219 -2.63 7.82 14.39
CA MET A 219 -3.42 8.98 14.06
C MET A 219 -4.77 8.93 14.76
N LYS A 220 -5.53 7.86 14.56
CA LYS A 220 -6.87 7.70 15.08
C LYS A 220 -7.23 6.23 15.25
N GLY A 221 -8.34 5.94 15.94
CA GLY A 221 -8.87 4.59 16.10
C GLY A 221 -8.26 3.81 17.25
N GLN A 222 -8.42 2.50 17.20
CA GLN A 222 -7.85 1.58 18.18
C GLN A 222 -6.42 1.23 17.78
N ASN A 223 -5.52 1.24 18.75
CA ASN A 223 -4.11 0.92 18.49
C ASN A 223 -3.84 -0.56 18.79
N HIS A 224 -3.94 -1.40 17.78
CA HIS A 224 -3.57 -2.83 17.88
C HIS A 224 -2.07 -3.07 17.63
N GLY A 225 -1.29 -2.01 17.40
CA GLY A 225 0.12 -2.10 17.02
C GLY A 225 0.31 -2.57 15.57
N ALA A 226 1.54 -2.62 15.14
CA ALA A 226 1.89 -3.13 13.82
C ALA A 226 1.67 -4.64 13.74
N LYS A 227 0.92 -5.09 12.74
CA LYS A 227 0.65 -6.50 12.48
C LYS A 227 1.06 -6.85 11.05
N GLY A 228 1.27 -8.13 10.79
CA GLY A 228 1.57 -8.56 9.43
C GLY A 228 1.59 -10.06 9.25
N VAL A 229 1.66 -10.45 7.98
CA VAL A 229 1.84 -11.86 7.56
C VAL A 229 3.21 -11.98 6.93
N PHE A 230 3.94 -13.02 7.31
CA PHE A 230 5.26 -13.31 6.79
C PHE A 230 5.22 -14.46 5.77
N SER A 231 6.01 -14.32 4.70
CA SER A 231 6.32 -15.37 3.74
C SER A 231 7.78 -15.76 3.92
N GLY A 232 8.03 -16.85 4.61
CA GLY A 232 9.36 -17.13 5.17
C GLY A 232 9.76 -16.04 6.17
N ASN A 233 10.93 -15.42 5.97
CA ASN A 233 11.42 -14.33 6.81
C ASN A 233 11.01 -12.94 6.30
N ARG A 234 10.38 -12.85 5.13
CA ARG A 234 9.95 -11.58 4.53
C ARG A 234 8.57 -11.19 5.05
N LEU A 235 8.42 -9.98 5.57
CA LEU A 235 7.11 -9.39 5.79
C LEU A 235 6.44 -9.18 4.43
N ALA A 236 5.31 -9.83 4.22
CA ALA A 236 4.60 -9.81 2.93
C ALA A 236 3.31 -9.00 2.97
N ILE A 237 2.69 -8.90 4.14
CA ILE A 237 1.52 -8.06 4.37
C ILE A 237 1.75 -7.24 5.63
N PHE A 238 1.53 -5.92 5.53
CA PHE A 238 1.53 -5.02 6.67
C PHE A 238 0.09 -4.59 6.94
N LEU A 239 -0.40 -4.80 8.16
CA LEU A 239 -1.74 -4.44 8.61
C LEU A 239 -1.65 -3.44 9.75
N SER A 240 -2.31 -2.30 9.59
CA SER A 240 -2.42 -1.22 10.56
C SER A 240 -3.88 -0.90 10.89
N SER A 241 -4.14 -0.63 12.15
CA SER A 241 -5.40 -0.06 12.67
C SER A 241 -5.25 1.41 13.03
N ASN A 242 -4.12 2.03 12.69
CA ASN A 242 -3.70 3.31 13.26
C ASN A 242 -4.05 4.52 12.39
N ASP A 243 -4.78 4.30 11.28
CA ASP A 243 -5.22 5.35 10.37
C ASP A 243 -4.05 6.19 9.81
N ILE A 244 -2.95 5.51 9.47
CA ILE A 244 -1.71 6.16 8.98
C ILE A 244 -1.99 6.96 7.71
N HIS A 245 -2.83 6.44 6.84
CA HIS A 245 -3.23 7.07 5.60
C HIS A 245 -3.85 8.46 5.82
N CYS A 246 -4.67 8.63 6.84
CA CYS A 246 -5.21 9.95 7.19
C CYS A 246 -4.13 10.93 7.62
N GLY A 247 -3.01 10.43 8.15
CA GLY A 247 -1.83 11.23 8.44
C GLY A 247 -1.09 11.72 7.20
N TRP A 248 -1.32 11.15 6.02
CA TRP A 248 -0.75 11.65 4.77
C TRP A 248 -1.53 12.84 4.19
N CYS A 249 -2.76 13.08 4.68
CA CYS A 249 -3.59 14.20 4.23
C CYS A 249 -3.04 15.53 4.73
N ASP A 250 -3.46 16.61 4.08
CA ASP A 250 -3.07 17.97 4.47
C ASP A 250 -3.41 18.25 5.95
N ASN A 251 -2.41 18.73 6.69
CA ASN A 251 -2.49 18.99 8.12
C ASN A 251 -3.61 19.96 8.50
N SER A 252 -3.89 20.95 7.65
CA SER A 252 -4.97 21.94 7.88
C SER A 252 -6.37 21.30 7.93
N ARG A 253 -6.51 20.06 7.45
CA ARG A 253 -7.80 19.36 7.27
C ARG A 253 -8.02 18.20 8.21
N THR A 254 -6.97 17.70 8.84
CA THR A 254 -7.03 16.50 9.69
C THR A 254 -6.96 16.79 11.18
N ASN A 255 -6.59 18.00 11.58
CA ASN A 255 -6.40 18.43 12.98
C ASN A 255 -5.36 17.59 13.75
N PHE A 256 -4.41 16.96 13.05
CA PHE A 256 -3.29 16.27 13.69
C PHE A 256 -2.13 17.24 13.96
N PRO A 257 -1.37 17.03 15.05
CA PRO A 257 -0.13 17.77 15.26
C PRO A 257 0.84 17.56 14.11
N PRO A 258 1.61 18.60 13.69
CA PRO A 258 2.56 18.51 12.57
C PRO A 258 3.52 17.33 12.67
N MET A 259 4.02 17.03 13.87
CA MET A 259 4.93 15.90 14.11
C MET A 259 4.29 14.56 13.77
N LYS A 260 3.03 14.34 14.10
CA LYS A 260 2.32 13.08 13.77
C LYS A 260 2.13 12.92 12.27
N TYR A 261 1.81 14.02 11.60
CA TYR A 261 1.68 14.07 10.15
C TYR A 261 2.97 13.66 9.44
N GLU A 262 4.10 14.24 9.87
CA GLU A 262 5.41 13.90 9.34
C GLU A 262 5.77 12.44 9.59
N GLN A 263 5.55 11.93 10.80
CA GLN A 263 5.80 10.54 11.15
C GLN A 263 4.96 9.57 10.30
N ALA A 264 3.72 9.91 9.99
CA ALA A 264 2.86 9.11 9.13
C ALA A 264 3.40 9.06 7.68
N LEU A 265 3.85 10.18 7.12
CA LEU A 265 4.52 10.22 5.81
C LEU A 265 5.82 9.41 5.80
N GLN A 266 6.65 9.56 6.82
CA GLN A 266 7.89 8.79 6.98
C GLN A 266 7.61 7.29 7.03
N MET A 267 6.58 6.86 7.77
CA MET A 267 6.18 5.46 7.83
C MET A 267 5.66 4.96 6.48
N GLY A 268 4.87 5.75 5.76
CA GLY A 268 4.43 5.43 4.40
C GLY A 268 5.60 5.17 3.45
N ILE A 269 6.64 6.01 3.50
CA ILE A 269 7.86 5.82 2.72
C ILE A 269 8.60 4.56 3.14
N ASN A 270 8.75 4.32 4.44
CA ASN A 270 9.38 3.11 4.94
C ASN A 270 8.67 1.85 4.44
N ILE A 271 7.32 1.83 4.46
CA ILE A 271 6.51 0.70 3.97
C ILE A 271 6.75 0.47 2.47
N ILE A 272 6.68 1.53 1.66
CA ILE A 272 6.91 1.43 0.21
C ILE A 272 8.31 0.92 -0.09
N MET A 273 9.31 1.50 0.56
CA MET A 273 10.71 1.14 0.33
C MET A 273 11.02 -0.28 0.77
N TYR A 274 10.48 -0.72 1.91
CA TYR A 274 10.57 -2.12 2.32
C TYR A 274 9.97 -3.05 1.26
N ALA A 275 8.74 -2.77 0.80
CA ALA A 275 8.04 -3.57 -0.19
C ALA A 275 8.82 -3.73 -1.51
N ILE A 276 9.57 -2.71 -1.90
CA ILE A 276 10.30 -2.71 -3.16
C ILE A 276 11.67 -3.38 -3.02
N SER A 277 12.29 -3.32 -1.84
CA SER A 277 13.63 -3.89 -1.61
C SER A 277 13.60 -5.39 -1.28
N HIS A 278 12.47 -5.92 -0.80
CA HIS A 278 12.27 -7.31 -0.38
C HIS A 278 11.25 -8.04 -1.23
#